data_00653dc2ec68686f8b147ceae1400da1
#
_entry.id   00653dc2ec68686f8b147ceae1400da1
#
_cell.length_a   1.000
_cell.length_b   1.000
_cell.length_c   1.000
_cell.angle_alpha   90.00
_cell.angle_beta   90.00
_cell.angle_gamma   90.00
#
_symmetry.space_group_name_H-M   'P 1'
#
loop_
_entity.id
_entity.type
_entity.pdbx_description
1 polymer ?
#
loop_
_entity_poly.entity_id
_entity_poly.type
_entity_poly.pdbx_seq_one_letter_code
_entity_poly.pdbx_strand_id
1 'polypeptide(L)'
;MDKLTIDTYNIEAEQVAQLHAGLVPIRIYALITDYFTKNSLTLDVGCGIGRDANWLNQQGYPAMGIDASEGMLNQAKQLYPEVKFIKDTLPDLKTINEQCFKNILCSAVLMHLNHETLYVACLRLITLLEPAGHLIISIRNTKADNHRENGKLYEDIDITEFKDFFMQQHCQILIAEQETESARQLTWYNFVIKK
;
A
#
# COMPACT_ATOMS: atom_id res chain seq x y z
N MET A 1 2.51 -12.82 2.74
CA MET A 1 2.42 -11.82 3.84
C MET A 1 2.58 -12.53 5.18
N ASP A 2 3.15 -11.86 6.17
CA ASP A 2 3.34 -12.42 7.52
C ASP A 2 2.00 -12.71 8.21
N LYS A 3 1.82 -13.97 8.62
CA LYS A 3 0.54 -14.44 9.19
C LYS A 3 0.20 -13.72 10.50
N LEU A 4 1.19 -13.54 11.38
CA LEU A 4 0.97 -12.89 12.67
C LEU A 4 0.52 -11.43 12.48
N THR A 5 1.07 -10.75 11.50
CA THR A 5 0.64 -9.39 11.13
C THR A 5 -0.82 -9.36 10.72
N ILE A 6 -1.26 -10.30 9.87
CA ILE A 6 -2.67 -10.40 9.44
C ILE A 6 -3.57 -10.69 10.64
N ASP A 7 -3.19 -11.65 11.48
CA ASP A 7 -3.98 -12.03 12.67
C ASP A 7 -4.09 -10.85 13.65
N THR A 8 -3.01 -10.08 13.83
CA THR A 8 -3.01 -8.87 14.66
C THR A 8 -3.96 -7.82 14.11
N TYR A 9 -3.93 -7.52 12.79
CA TYR A 9 -4.87 -6.58 12.17
C TYR A 9 -6.33 -7.06 12.26
N ASN A 10 -6.58 -8.39 12.20
CA ASN A 10 -7.93 -8.93 12.41
C ASN A 10 -8.45 -8.66 13.82
N ILE A 11 -7.59 -8.83 14.83
CA ILE A 11 -7.95 -8.62 16.25
C ILE A 11 -8.14 -7.13 16.55
N GLU A 12 -7.26 -6.28 16.02
CA GLU A 12 -7.22 -4.85 16.33
C GLU A 12 -8.07 -4.00 15.36
N ALA A 13 -8.85 -4.61 14.46
CA ALA A 13 -9.48 -3.92 13.33
C ALA A 13 -10.32 -2.71 13.75
N GLU A 14 -11.12 -2.82 14.82
CA GLU A 14 -11.94 -1.72 15.32
C GLU A 14 -11.07 -0.58 15.89
N GLN A 15 -10.05 -0.90 16.67
CA GLN A 15 -9.13 0.08 17.25
C GLN A 15 -8.35 0.81 16.14
N VAL A 16 -7.86 0.07 15.15
CA VAL A 16 -7.15 0.63 13.99
C VAL A 16 -8.09 1.52 13.18
N ALA A 17 -9.36 1.12 13.02
CA ALA A 17 -10.36 1.92 12.32
C ALA A 17 -10.56 3.28 13.00
N GLN A 18 -10.72 3.30 14.32
CA GLN A 18 -10.86 4.54 15.09
C GLN A 18 -9.63 5.46 14.96
N LEU A 19 -8.43 4.89 15.01
CA LEU A 19 -7.18 5.64 14.84
C LEU A 19 -7.03 6.22 13.44
N HIS A 20 -7.33 5.43 12.42
CA HIS A 20 -7.09 5.81 11.02
C HIS A 20 -8.18 6.72 10.45
N ALA A 21 -9.39 6.70 10.98
CA ALA A 21 -10.49 7.53 10.49
C ALA A 21 -10.18 9.05 10.51
N GLY A 22 -9.37 9.50 11.47
CA GLY A 22 -8.96 10.90 11.60
C GLY A 22 -7.64 11.26 10.92
N LEU A 23 -6.92 10.28 10.36
CA LEU A 23 -5.60 10.52 9.75
C LEU A 23 -5.75 10.84 8.26
N VAL A 24 -5.15 11.94 7.83
CA VAL A 24 -5.08 12.32 6.41
C VAL A 24 -3.63 12.22 5.95
N PRO A 25 -3.29 11.31 5.02
CA PRO A 25 -1.93 11.17 4.50
C PRO A 25 -1.68 12.24 3.42
N ILE A 26 -1.50 13.48 3.85
CA ILE A 26 -1.42 14.67 2.98
C ILE A 26 -0.41 14.49 1.87
N ARG A 27 0.79 13.95 2.18
CA ARG A 27 1.84 13.77 1.18
C ARG A 27 1.45 12.74 0.12
N ILE A 28 0.87 11.62 0.53
CA ILE A 28 0.40 10.58 -0.39
C ILE A 28 -0.69 11.13 -1.32
N TYR A 29 -1.64 11.90 -0.79
CA TYR A 29 -2.70 12.50 -1.58
C TYR A 29 -2.17 13.56 -2.57
N ALA A 30 -1.11 14.29 -2.21
CA ALA A 30 -0.42 15.18 -3.14
C ALA A 30 0.23 14.39 -4.29
N LEU A 31 0.96 13.30 -3.98
CA LEU A 31 1.57 12.43 -4.99
C LEU A 31 0.51 11.80 -5.92
N ILE A 32 -0.62 11.35 -5.37
CA ILE A 32 -1.74 10.84 -6.17
C ILE A 32 -2.26 11.93 -7.14
N THR A 33 -2.46 13.13 -6.63
CA THR A 33 -2.97 14.26 -7.45
C THR A 33 -2.01 14.61 -8.59
N ASP A 34 -0.71 14.54 -8.36
CA ASP A 34 0.32 14.91 -9.33
C ASP A 34 0.57 13.81 -10.39
N TYR A 35 0.40 12.52 -10.02
CA TYR A 35 0.88 11.43 -10.86
C TYR A 35 -0.20 10.45 -11.33
N PHE A 36 -1.30 10.26 -10.60
CA PHE A 36 -2.34 9.34 -11.02
C PHE A 36 -3.19 9.91 -12.15
N THR A 37 -3.61 9.03 -13.03
CA THR A 37 -4.49 9.36 -14.15
C THR A 37 -5.96 9.31 -13.70
N LYS A 38 -6.66 10.42 -13.75
CA LYS A 38 -8.10 10.48 -13.43
C LYS A 38 -8.93 9.64 -14.41
N ASN A 39 -10.12 9.24 -13.95
CA ASN A 39 -11.06 8.42 -14.72
C ASN A 39 -10.47 7.09 -15.21
N SER A 40 -9.43 6.59 -14.52
CA SER A 40 -8.77 5.33 -14.81
C SER A 40 -8.82 4.41 -13.60
N LEU A 41 -8.89 3.09 -13.86
CA LEU A 41 -8.98 2.09 -12.79
C LEU A 41 -7.78 2.20 -11.83
N THR A 42 -8.10 2.22 -10.56
CA THR A 42 -7.14 2.36 -9.46
C THR A 42 -7.28 1.20 -8.48
N LEU A 43 -6.16 0.62 -8.07
CA LEU A 43 -6.08 -0.41 -7.06
C LEU A 43 -5.43 0.15 -5.80
N ASP A 44 -6.11 0.01 -4.65
CA ASP A 44 -5.56 0.29 -3.33
C ASP A 44 -5.20 -1.03 -2.66
N VAL A 45 -3.91 -1.33 -2.58
CA VAL A 45 -3.36 -2.60 -2.05
C VAL A 45 -3.02 -2.43 -0.58
N GLY A 46 -3.57 -3.30 0.27
CA GLY A 46 -3.53 -3.15 1.73
C GLY A 46 -4.40 -1.97 2.19
N CYS A 47 -5.60 -1.89 1.63
CA CYS A 47 -6.51 -0.75 1.81
C CYS A 47 -6.99 -0.53 3.26
N GLY A 48 -6.76 -1.51 4.14
CA GLY A 48 -7.18 -1.44 5.53
C GLY A 48 -8.69 -1.17 5.66
N ILE A 49 -9.03 -0.08 6.32
CA ILE A 49 -10.43 0.36 6.52
C ILE A 49 -11.04 1.04 5.29
N GLY A 50 -10.34 1.09 4.15
CA GLY A 50 -10.86 1.64 2.90
C GLY A 50 -10.83 3.17 2.78
N ARG A 51 -10.19 3.88 3.70
CA ARG A 51 -10.11 5.34 3.72
C ARG A 51 -9.55 5.89 2.39
N ASP A 52 -8.43 5.34 1.94
CA ASP A 52 -7.75 5.85 0.75
C ASP A 52 -8.50 5.44 -0.52
N ALA A 53 -9.05 4.22 -0.60
CA ALA A 53 -9.93 3.81 -1.70
C ALA A 53 -11.19 4.69 -1.83
N ASN A 54 -11.81 5.06 -0.70
CA ASN A 54 -12.95 5.96 -0.70
C ASN A 54 -12.56 7.38 -1.16
N TRP A 55 -11.46 7.93 -0.63
CA TRP A 55 -10.96 9.23 -1.05
C TRP A 55 -10.63 9.26 -2.55
N LEU A 56 -9.97 8.22 -3.08
CA LEU A 56 -9.69 8.06 -4.51
C LEU A 56 -10.96 8.15 -5.35
N ASN A 57 -12.02 7.43 -5.00
CA ASN A 57 -13.30 7.49 -5.70
C ASN A 57 -13.90 8.91 -5.68
N GLN A 58 -13.85 9.58 -4.53
CA GLN A 58 -14.33 10.96 -4.39
C GLN A 58 -13.55 11.97 -5.23
N GLN A 59 -12.25 11.69 -5.49
CA GLN A 59 -11.39 12.54 -6.31
C GLN A 59 -11.42 12.22 -7.81
N GLY A 60 -12.25 11.26 -8.24
CA GLY A 60 -12.39 10.89 -9.65
C GLY A 60 -11.37 9.86 -10.13
N TYR A 61 -10.84 9.04 -9.22
CA TYR A 61 -10.04 7.86 -9.51
C TYR A 61 -10.87 6.62 -9.16
N PRO A 62 -11.58 5.97 -10.13
CA PRO A 62 -12.38 4.78 -9.87
C PRO A 62 -11.53 3.70 -9.17
N ALA A 63 -11.74 3.48 -7.88
CA ALA A 63 -10.88 2.66 -7.05
C ALA A 63 -11.60 1.47 -6.42
N MET A 64 -10.87 0.37 -6.27
CA MET A 64 -11.22 -0.76 -5.44
C MET A 64 -10.09 -1.04 -4.44
N GLY A 65 -10.44 -1.57 -3.28
CA GLY A 65 -9.49 -1.92 -2.23
C GLY A 65 -9.28 -3.42 -2.08
N ILE A 66 -8.05 -3.80 -1.76
CA ILE A 66 -7.69 -5.18 -1.40
C ILE A 66 -6.99 -5.18 -0.04
N ASP A 67 -7.36 -6.12 0.82
CA ASP A 67 -6.65 -6.36 2.08
C ASP A 67 -6.62 -7.84 2.43
N ALA A 68 -5.59 -8.26 3.17
CA ALA A 68 -5.47 -9.62 3.67
C ALA A 68 -6.31 -9.86 4.93
N SER A 69 -6.57 -8.81 5.72
CA SER A 69 -7.34 -8.86 6.96
C SER A 69 -8.83 -8.76 6.69
N GLU A 70 -9.56 -9.80 7.04
CA GLU A 70 -11.02 -9.79 6.96
C GLU A 70 -11.64 -8.80 7.95
N GLY A 71 -11.04 -8.66 9.14
CA GLY A 71 -11.45 -7.68 10.14
C GLY A 71 -11.41 -6.26 9.60
N MET A 72 -10.30 -5.88 8.94
CA MET A 72 -10.17 -4.57 8.30
C MET A 72 -11.19 -4.37 7.19
N LEU A 73 -11.39 -5.38 6.32
CA LEU A 73 -12.38 -5.31 5.25
C LEU A 73 -13.82 -5.21 5.75
N ASN A 74 -14.14 -5.80 6.89
CA ASN A 74 -15.45 -5.64 7.51
C ASN A 74 -15.68 -4.20 7.97
N GLN A 75 -14.67 -3.56 8.56
CA GLN A 75 -14.72 -2.13 8.87
C GLN A 75 -14.85 -1.28 7.60
N ALA A 76 -14.08 -1.58 6.56
CA ALA A 76 -14.13 -0.87 5.29
C ALA A 76 -15.52 -0.90 4.65
N LYS A 77 -16.15 -2.07 4.58
CA LYS A 77 -17.50 -2.26 4.03
C LYS A 77 -18.58 -1.54 4.83
N GLN A 78 -18.42 -1.42 6.15
CA GLN A 78 -19.34 -0.67 7.00
C GLN A 78 -19.19 0.84 6.81
N LEU A 79 -17.96 1.33 6.72
CA LEU A 79 -17.66 2.76 6.58
C LEU A 79 -17.93 3.28 5.16
N TYR A 80 -17.66 2.46 4.14
CA TYR A 80 -17.72 2.86 2.73
C TYR A 80 -18.41 1.80 1.88
N PRO A 81 -19.72 1.58 2.04
CA PRO A 81 -20.47 0.48 1.39
C PRO A 81 -20.50 0.57 -0.14
N GLU A 82 -20.25 1.75 -0.72
CA GLU A 82 -20.21 1.96 -2.17
C GLU A 82 -18.88 1.58 -2.81
N VAL A 83 -17.83 1.35 -2.00
CA VAL A 83 -16.50 0.98 -2.49
C VAL A 83 -16.40 -0.52 -2.59
N LYS A 84 -15.83 -1.03 -3.69
CA LYS A 84 -15.59 -2.46 -3.87
C LYS A 84 -14.35 -2.87 -3.07
N PHE A 85 -14.52 -3.84 -2.17
CA PHE A 85 -13.43 -4.44 -1.39
C PHE A 85 -13.34 -5.94 -1.64
N ILE A 86 -12.10 -6.44 -1.83
CA ILE A 86 -11.80 -7.85 -2.06
C ILE A 86 -10.78 -8.32 -1.03
N LYS A 87 -10.99 -9.53 -0.50
CA LYS A 87 -9.99 -10.21 0.32
C LYS A 87 -8.99 -10.90 -0.59
N ASP A 88 -7.75 -10.45 -0.54
CA ASP A 88 -6.62 -11.08 -1.21
C ASP A 88 -5.32 -10.68 -0.51
N THR A 89 -4.21 -11.33 -0.83
CA THR A 89 -2.95 -11.12 -0.11
C THR A 89 -1.74 -11.09 -1.03
N LEU A 90 -0.82 -10.18 -0.73
CA LEU A 90 0.54 -10.22 -1.27
C LEU A 90 1.28 -11.49 -0.77
N PRO A 91 2.20 -12.04 -1.59
CA PRO A 91 2.70 -11.44 -2.82
C PRO A 91 1.85 -11.69 -4.08
N ASP A 92 0.91 -12.63 -4.06
CA ASP A 92 0.32 -13.21 -5.27
C ASP A 92 -0.83 -12.38 -5.86
N LEU A 93 -1.74 -11.85 -5.03
CA LEU A 93 -2.97 -11.17 -5.46
C LEU A 93 -3.70 -11.97 -6.55
N LYS A 94 -4.10 -13.21 -6.21
CA LYS A 94 -4.59 -14.23 -7.16
C LYS A 94 -5.94 -13.89 -7.78
N THR A 95 -6.74 -13.06 -7.12
CA THR A 95 -8.07 -12.67 -7.59
C THR A 95 -8.04 -11.55 -8.63
N ILE A 96 -6.87 -10.97 -8.87
CA ILE A 96 -6.70 -9.82 -9.76
C ILE A 96 -6.00 -10.21 -11.05
N ASN A 97 -6.60 -9.84 -12.18
CA ASN A 97 -6.03 -10.04 -13.51
C ASN A 97 -4.85 -9.08 -13.76
N GLU A 98 -3.97 -9.46 -14.68
CA GLU A 98 -2.81 -8.65 -15.08
C GLU A 98 -3.20 -7.46 -15.95
N GLN A 99 -2.38 -6.40 -15.91
CA GLN A 99 -2.47 -5.21 -16.77
C GLN A 99 -3.86 -4.55 -16.77
N CYS A 100 -4.47 -4.45 -15.60
CA CYS A 100 -5.84 -3.93 -15.45
C CYS A 100 -5.90 -2.54 -14.82
N PHE A 101 -4.78 -2.03 -14.27
CA PHE A 101 -4.80 -0.79 -13.49
C PHE A 101 -3.84 0.25 -14.05
N LYS A 102 -4.36 1.45 -14.27
CA LYS A 102 -3.53 2.62 -14.61
C LYS A 102 -2.83 3.18 -13.38
N ASN A 103 -3.44 3.04 -12.22
CA ASN A 103 -2.96 3.54 -10.95
C ASN A 103 -2.96 2.43 -9.91
N ILE A 104 -1.89 2.30 -9.14
CA ILE A 104 -1.82 1.42 -7.97
C ILE A 104 -1.27 2.23 -6.79
N LEU A 105 -2.00 2.21 -5.68
CA LEU A 105 -1.53 2.67 -4.37
C LEU A 105 -1.15 1.45 -3.52
N CYS A 106 0.02 1.48 -2.90
CA CYS A 106 0.47 0.49 -1.92
C CYS A 106 1.13 1.23 -0.75
N SER A 107 0.29 1.77 0.13
CA SER A 107 0.73 2.66 1.21
C SER A 107 0.79 1.93 2.54
N ALA A 108 1.96 1.91 3.18
CA ALA A 108 2.22 1.31 4.48
C ALA A 108 1.95 -0.22 4.54
N VAL A 109 2.35 -0.95 3.51
CA VAL A 109 2.07 -2.39 3.37
C VAL A 109 3.34 -3.24 3.21
N LEU A 110 4.23 -2.86 2.28
CA LEU A 110 5.35 -3.72 1.86
C LEU A 110 6.31 -4.07 2.99
N MET A 111 6.46 -3.23 4.01
CA MET A 111 7.26 -3.53 5.19
C MET A 111 6.71 -4.70 6.03
N HIS A 112 5.49 -5.16 5.80
CA HIS A 112 4.91 -6.34 6.43
C HIS A 112 5.21 -7.65 5.68
N LEU A 113 6.08 -7.61 4.68
CA LEU A 113 6.59 -8.75 3.94
C LEU A 113 8.04 -9.00 4.35
N ASN A 114 8.45 -10.27 4.46
CA ASN A 114 9.86 -10.59 4.60
C ASN A 114 10.60 -10.35 3.28
N HIS A 115 11.92 -10.27 3.34
CA HIS A 115 12.78 -9.96 2.20
C HIS A 115 12.47 -10.82 0.96
N GLU A 116 12.30 -12.13 1.12
CA GLU A 116 12.04 -13.03 -0.02
C GLU A 116 10.73 -12.73 -0.74
N THR A 117 9.68 -12.39 -0.01
CA THR A 117 8.35 -12.13 -0.56
C THR A 117 8.14 -10.69 -1.00
N LEU A 118 8.97 -9.75 -0.53
CA LEU A 118 8.91 -8.34 -0.88
C LEU A 118 9.04 -8.12 -2.37
N TYR A 119 10.11 -8.64 -2.98
CA TYR A 119 10.39 -8.41 -4.41
C TYR A 119 9.44 -9.19 -5.32
N VAL A 120 8.95 -10.36 -4.86
CA VAL A 120 7.87 -11.08 -5.55
C VAL A 120 6.60 -10.23 -5.58
N ALA A 121 6.25 -9.58 -4.47
CA ALA A 121 5.12 -8.66 -4.40
C ALA A 121 5.32 -7.44 -5.29
N CYS A 122 6.51 -6.83 -5.27
CA CYS A 122 6.83 -5.69 -6.15
C CYS A 122 6.68 -6.08 -7.64
N LEU A 123 7.19 -7.24 -8.04
CA LEU A 123 7.01 -7.75 -9.40
C LEU A 123 5.53 -7.94 -9.74
N ARG A 124 4.74 -8.49 -8.79
CA ARG A 124 3.30 -8.63 -8.99
C ARG A 124 2.62 -7.29 -9.20
N LEU A 125 2.92 -6.27 -8.42
CA LEU A 125 2.38 -4.91 -8.58
C LEU A 125 2.71 -4.34 -9.98
N ILE A 126 3.94 -4.54 -10.46
CA ILE A 126 4.35 -4.15 -11.82
C ILE A 126 3.53 -4.88 -12.89
N THR A 127 3.26 -6.20 -12.72
CA THR A 127 2.47 -6.97 -13.70
C THR A 127 1.01 -6.52 -13.75
N LEU A 128 0.46 -6.03 -12.65
CA LEU A 128 -0.90 -5.50 -12.57
C LEU A 128 -1.06 -4.14 -13.26
N LEU A 129 0.03 -3.36 -13.38
CA LEU A 129 0.00 -2.07 -14.05
C LEU A 129 -0.12 -2.22 -15.56
N GLU A 130 -0.95 -1.37 -16.15
CA GLU A 130 -0.94 -1.10 -17.59
C GLU A 130 0.38 -0.44 -18.04
N PRO A 131 0.72 -0.47 -19.32
CA PRO A 131 1.82 0.33 -19.85
C PRO A 131 1.67 1.81 -19.51
N ALA A 132 2.75 2.43 -19.07
CA ALA A 132 2.80 3.81 -18.56
C ALA A 132 1.84 4.07 -17.38
N GLY A 133 1.50 3.04 -16.62
CA GLY A 133 0.79 3.15 -15.34
C GLY A 133 1.70 3.62 -14.21
N HIS A 134 1.09 4.11 -13.13
CA HIS A 134 1.81 4.63 -11.96
C HIS A 134 1.53 3.80 -10.71
N LEU A 135 2.60 3.50 -9.98
CA LEU A 135 2.57 2.85 -8.68
C LEU A 135 3.12 3.82 -7.63
N ILE A 136 2.31 4.15 -6.64
CA ILE A 136 2.76 4.92 -5.48
C ILE A 136 2.94 3.95 -4.31
N ILE A 137 4.12 3.98 -3.71
CA ILE A 137 4.50 3.15 -2.56
C ILE A 137 4.89 4.07 -1.41
N SER A 138 4.41 3.74 -0.20
CA SER A 138 4.89 4.30 1.04
C SER A 138 5.32 3.17 1.97
N ILE A 139 6.52 3.26 2.50
CA ILE A 139 7.08 2.32 3.49
C ILE A 139 7.73 3.09 4.63
N ARG A 140 7.78 2.49 5.80
CA ARG A 140 8.51 3.06 6.93
C ARG A 140 9.46 2.05 7.54
N ASN A 141 10.52 2.55 8.16
CA ASN A 141 11.39 1.74 8.98
C ASN A 141 10.77 1.43 10.36
N THR A 142 11.45 0.60 11.12
CA THR A 142 11.18 0.33 12.53
C THR A 142 12.42 0.62 13.37
N LYS A 143 12.22 0.87 14.66
CA LYS A 143 13.29 0.93 15.68
C LYS A 143 13.32 -0.31 16.56
N ALA A 144 12.42 -1.25 16.32
CA ALA A 144 12.34 -2.48 17.10
C ALA A 144 13.45 -3.45 16.68
N ASP A 145 14.29 -3.89 17.61
CA ASP A 145 15.43 -4.80 17.36
C ASP A 145 15.02 -6.15 16.74
N ASN A 146 13.79 -6.58 16.96
CA ASN A 146 13.22 -7.82 16.41
C ASN A 146 12.33 -7.60 15.19
N HIS A 147 12.38 -6.42 14.58
CA HIS A 147 11.53 -6.02 13.45
C HIS A 147 10.02 -6.18 13.67
N ARG A 148 9.56 -6.18 14.95
CA ARG A 148 8.13 -6.30 15.29
C ARG A 148 7.66 -5.19 16.23
N GLU A 149 6.55 -4.58 15.87
CA GLU A 149 5.85 -3.61 16.71
C GLU A 149 4.41 -4.09 16.94
N ASN A 150 4.06 -4.36 18.20
CA ASN A 150 2.72 -4.84 18.57
C ASN A 150 2.26 -6.05 17.72
N GLY A 151 3.15 -7.05 17.53
CA GLY A 151 2.86 -8.25 16.74
C GLY A 151 3.04 -8.13 15.22
N LYS A 152 3.09 -6.93 14.68
CA LYS A 152 3.23 -6.68 13.24
C LYS A 152 4.71 -6.68 12.82
N LEU A 153 5.02 -7.36 11.72
CA LEU A 153 6.35 -7.34 11.10
C LEU A 153 6.61 -5.95 10.48
N TYR A 154 7.84 -5.46 10.62
CA TYR A 154 8.37 -4.31 9.91
C TYR A 154 9.77 -4.66 9.40
N GLU A 155 9.83 -5.20 8.21
CA GLU A 155 11.09 -5.55 7.54
C GLU A 155 11.93 -4.29 7.31
N ASP A 156 13.22 -4.39 7.54
CA ASP A 156 14.16 -3.31 7.23
C ASP A 156 14.53 -3.39 5.76
N ILE A 157 13.97 -2.49 4.97
CA ILE A 157 14.11 -2.48 3.52
C ILE A 157 15.30 -1.61 3.12
N ASP A 158 16.31 -2.19 2.47
CA ASP A 158 17.39 -1.43 1.86
C ASP A 158 16.84 -0.61 0.68
N ILE A 159 16.84 0.71 0.86
CA ILE A 159 16.27 1.65 -0.10
C ILE A 159 17.05 1.68 -1.42
N THR A 160 18.35 1.39 -1.39
CA THR A 160 19.16 1.31 -2.61
C THR A 160 18.80 0.08 -3.42
N GLU A 161 18.79 -1.08 -2.78
CA GLU A 161 18.38 -2.34 -3.39
C GLU A 161 16.93 -2.25 -3.92
N PHE A 162 16.02 -1.64 -3.14
CA PHE A 162 14.64 -1.45 -3.54
C PHE A 162 14.49 -0.62 -4.82
N LYS A 163 15.24 0.46 -4.96
CA LYS A 163 15.26 1.27 -6.18
C LYS A 163 15.87 0.52 -7.36
N ASP A 164 16.99 -0.16 -7.12
CA ASP A 164 17.69 -0.93 -8.15
C ASP A 164 16.81 -2.04 -8.73
N PHE A 165 16.00 -2.69 -7.88
CA PHE A 165 15.01 -3.68 -8.34
C PHE A 165 14.06 -3.08 -9.37
N PHE A 166 13.42 -1.94 -9.11
CA PHE A 166 12.48 -1.33 -10.06
C PHE A 166 13.17 -0.90 -11.36
N MET A 167 14.40 -0.38 -11.28
CA MET A 167 15.19 -0.04 -12.48
C MET A 167 15.53 -1.28 -13.32
N GLN A 168 15.86 -2.41 -12.69
CA GLN A 168 16.09 -3.68 -13.38
C GLN A 168 14.82 -4.22 -14.05
N GLN A 169 13.64 -3.90 -13.52
CA GLN A 169 12.35 -4.22 -14.14
C GLN A 169 11.94 -3.20 -15.21
N HIS A 170 12.86 -2.36 -15.68
CA HIS A 170 12.63 -1.32 -16.68
C HIS A 170 11.59 -0.27 -16.29
N CYS A 171 11.33 -0.10 -14.98
CA CYS A 171 10.48 0.95 -14.46
C CYS A 171 11.28 2.25 -14.25
N GLN A 172 10.60 3.38 -14.41
CA GLN A 172 11.16 4.67 -14.11
C GLN A 172 10.76 5.12 -12.70
N ILE A 173 11.71 5.51 -11.86
CA ILE A 173 11.45 6.11 -10.56
C ILE A 173 11.32 7.63 -10.76
N LEU A 174 10.11 8.14 -10.62
CA LEU A 174 9.82 9.57 -10.79
C LEU A 174 10.06 10.34 -9.50
N ILE A 175 9.73 9.74 -8.37
CA ILE A 175 9.96 10.27 -7.01
C ILE A 175 10.58 9.17 -6.16
N ALA A 176 11.58 9.53 -5.37
CA ALA A 176 12.09 8.77 -4.24
C ALA A 176 12.46 9.77 -3.16
N GLU A 177 11.65 9.89 -2.15
CA GLU A 177 11.82 10.87 -1.09
C GLU A 177 11.73 10.25 0.29
N GLN A 178 12.32 10.93 1.26
CA GLN A 178 12.32 10.55 2.66
C GLN A 178 11.72 11.67 3.49
N GLU A 179 10.87 11.33 4.44
CA GLU A 179 10.37 12.25 5.45
C GLU A 179 10.47 11.65 6.85
N THR A 180 10.67 12.48 7.85
CA THR A 180 10.71 12.04 9.24
C THR A 180 9.46 12.51 9.97
N GLU A 181 8.72 11.57 10.50
CA GLU A 181 7.60 11.83 11.40
C GLU A 181 8.15 12.20 12.78
N SER A 182 8.09 13.50 13.11
CA SER A 182 8.74 14.05 14.31
C SER A 182 8.19 13.47 15.62
N ALA A 183 6.88 13.19 15.69
CA ALA A 183 6.23 12.72 16.91
C ALA A 183 6.72 11.32 17.34
N ARG A 184 6.88 10.40 16.40
CA ARG A 184 7.33 9.01 16.65
C ARG A 184 8.79 8.78 16.25
N GLN A 185 9.44 9.77 15.64
CA GLN A 185 10.81 9.65 15.13
C GLN A 185 10.94 8.47 14.14
N LEU A 186 9.93 8.26 13.32
CA LEU A 186 9.91 7.24 12.28
C LEU A 186 10.28 7.86 10.94
N THR A 187 11.01 7.11 10.14
CA THR A 187 11.37 7.50 8.77
C THR A 187 10.42 6.84 7.80
N TRP A 188 9.78 7.64 6.97
CA TRP A 188 8.96 7.21 5.85
C TRP A 188 9.69 7.42 4.54
N TYR A 189 9.51 6.52 3.60
CA TYR A 189 10.00 6.61 2.24
C TYR A 189 8.82 6.52 1.29
N ASN A 190 8.69 7.51 0.40
CA ASN A 190 7.64 7.56 -0.59
C ASN A 190 8.25 7.46 -1.99
N PHE A 191 7.65 6.62 -2.82
CA PHE A 191 8.09 6.39 -4.20
C PHE A 191 6.93 6.59 -5.16
N VAL A 192 7.22 7.18 -6.30
CA VAL A 192 6.36 7.16 -7.49
C VAL A 192 7.12 6.45 -8.59
N ILE A 193 6.56 5.35 -9.05
CA ILE A 193 7.16 4.44 -10.03
C ILE A 193 6.25 4.40 -11.24
N LYS A 194 6.83 4.53 -12.43
CA LYS A 194 6.14 4.43 -13.71
C LYS A 194 6.64 3.18 -14.46
N LYS A 195 5.69 2.36 -14.92
CA LYS A 195 5.95 1.20 -15.78
C LYS A 195 6.25 1.61 -17.20
#